data_778a0f54b34cd1ba6b1ad8bd4e324fe9
#
_entry.id   778a0f54b34cd1ba6b1ad8bd4e324fe9
#
_cell.length_a   1.000
_cell.length_b   1.000
_cell.length_c   1.000
_cell.angle_alpha   90.00
_cell.angle_beta   90.00
_cell.angle_gamma   90.00
#
_symmetry.space_group_name_H-M   'P 1'
#
loop_
_entity.id
_entity.type
_entity.pdbx_description
1 polymer ?
#
loop_
_entity_poly.entity_id
_entity_poly.type
_entity_poly.pdbx_seq_one_letter_code
_entity_poly.pdbx_strand_id
1 'polypeptide(L)'
;MKSNKSKLVFYIGAIGMLLFMIGDWLLDAAGPGDEEMGLIAHTNWPQMAMWRFVASATLALVALLPVFFASNEAIRITRKNAALYGTKTGKFWGNAFCLGHILLVTYGIGFHIILCIYPMFFKTLVAAGTDVQTSADAVNKTGSYTIVQLMVVYLICDIGVYASWYYMILKKKLHLGKLALLCCPLSTILIDFPLKMIPLQFFKDFTVAFESLGWLFMYLALARHVGNEREVIQA
;
A
#
# COMPACT_ATOMS: atom_id res chain seq x y z
N MET A 1 10.47 -25.99 12.66
CA MET A 1 10.72 -24.69 13.31
C MET A 1 10.80 -23.49 12.35
N LYS A 2 11.53 -23.52 11.22
CA LYS A 2 11.68 -22.37 10.30
C LYS A 2 10.35 -21.87 9.70
N SER A 3 9.45 -22.76 9.30
CA SER A 3 8.14 -22.40 8.68
C SER A 3 7.23 -21.60 9.62
N ASN A 4 7.18 -21.95 10.92
CA ASN A 4 6.35 -21.21 11.87
C ASN A 4 6.85 -19.77 12.08
N LYS A 5 8.18 -19.54 12.02
CA LYS A 5 8.76 -18.19 12.10
C LYS A 5 8.37 -17.35 10.88
N SER A 6 8.47 -17.92 9.67
CA SER A 6 8.07 -17.23 8.44
C SER A 6 6.59 -16.86 8.45
N LYS A 7 5.73 -17.80 8.88
CA LYS A 7 4.29 -17.57 9.00
C LYS A 7 3.97 -16.43 9.97
N LEU A 8 4.64 -16.42 11.14
CA LEU A 8 4.49 -15.35 12.13
C LEU A 8 4.93 -14.00 11.57
N VAL A 9 6.03 -13.94 10.82
CA VAL A 9 6.52 -12.70 10.20
C VAL A 9 5.49 -12.11 9.24
N PHE A 10 4.79 -12.93 8.44
CA PHE A 10 3.73 -12.45 7.57
C PHE A 10 2.50 -11.97 8.35
N TYR A 11 2.12 -12.58 9.46
CA TYR A 11 1.05 -12.05 10.31
C TYR A 11 1.44 -10.70 10.93
N ILE A 12 2.69 -10.55 11.34
CA ILE A 12 3.21 -9.26 11.83
C ILE A 12 3.16 -8.21 10.71
N GLY A 13 3.54 -8.57 9.48
CA GLY A 13 3.41 -7.71 8.31
C GLY A 13 1.97 -7.31 8.00
N ALA A 14 1.02 -8.26 8.12
CA ALA A 14 -0.41 -7.97 7.95
C ALA A 14 -0.92 -6.97 9.02
N ILE A 15 -0.44 -7.08 10.27
CA ILE A 15 -0.73 -6.07 11.31
C ILE A 15 -0.14 -4.71 10.92
N GLY A 16 1.07 -4.67 10.37
CA GLY A 16 1.67 -3.45 9.83
C GLY A 16 0.80 -2.80 8.75
N MET A 17 0.30 -3.60 7.80
CA MET A 17 -0.61 -3.09 6.75
C MET A 17 -1.97 -2.66 7.30
N LEU A 18 -2.46 -3.27 8.38
CA LEU A 18 -3.66 -2.79 9.08
C LEU A 18 -3.45 -1.40 9.69
N LEU A 19 -2.29 -1.16 10.30
CA LEU A 19 -1.93 0.16 10.82
C LEU A 19 -1.83 1.20 9.69
N PHE A 20 -1.26 0.79 8.56
CA PHE A 20 -1.15 1.62 7.36
C PHE A 20 -2.54 1.97 6.81
N MET A 21 -3.45 0.99 6.71
CA MET A 21 -4.84 1.15 6.29
C MET A 21 -5.60 2.15 7.19
N ILE A 22 -5.38 2.10 8.51
CA ILE A 22 -5.94 3.10 9.44
C ILE A 22 -5.36 4.49 9.14
N GLY A 23 -4.07 4.56 8.80
CA GLY A 23 -3.40 5.78 8.35
C GLY A 23 -4.05 6.38 7.11
N ASP A 24 -4.33 5.55 6.08
CA ASP A 24 -5.01 5.97 4.85
C ASP A 24 -6.39 6.58 5.17
N TRP A 25 -7.19 5.94 6.02
CA TRP A 25 -8.47 6.53 6.44
C TRP A 25 -8.33 7.86 7.18
N LEU A 26 -7.31 7.99 8.02
CA LEU A 26 -7.07 9.26 8.72
C LEU A 26 -6.60 10.36 7.75
N LEU A 27 -5.92 10.01 6.69
CA LEU A 27 -5.46 10.95 5.67
C LEU A 27 -6.60 11.33 4.71
N ASP A 28 -7.21 10.35 4.07
CA ASP A 28 -7.98 10.52 2.84
C ASP A 28 -9.50 10.45 3.02
N ALA A 29 -10.03 9.99 4.18
CA ALA A 29 -11.47 10.03 4.43
C ALA A 29 -11.92 11.48 4.67
N ALA A 30 -12.28 12.14 3.58
CA ALA A 30 -12.51 13.58 3.55
C ALA A 30 -13.90 14.02 4.01
N GLY A 31 -14.88 13.08 4.04
CA GLY A 31 -16.26 13.38 4.41
C GLY A 31 -17.08 14.00 3.28
N PRO A 32 -18.36 14.35 3.55
CA PRO A 32 -19.28 14.84 2.53
C PRO A 32 -18.91 16.24 2.05
N GLY A 33 -19.10 16.49 0.75
CA GLY A 33 -18.89 17.80 0.13
C GLY A 33 -17.43 18.15 -0.13
N ASP A 34 -16.51 17.19 0.02
CA ASP A 34 -15.13 17.43 -0.33
C ASP A 34 -14.95 17.47 -1.85
N GLU A 35 -14.19 18.45 -2.32
CA GLU A 35 -13.84 18.66 -3.71
C GLU A 35 -12.33 18.94 -3.85
N GLU A 36 -11.76 18.57 -4.99
CA GLU A 36 -10.38 18.89 -5.32
C GLU A 36 -10.21 20.39 -5.58
N MET A 37 -9.23 21.02 -4.94
CA MET A 37 -8.80 22.40 -5.15
C MET A 37 -7.51 22.46 -6.00
N GLY A 38 -7.41 21.63 -7.02
CA GLY A 38 -6.25 21.50 -7.88
C GLY A 38 -5.62 20.12 -7.84
N LEU A 39 -4.28 20.04 -7.84
CA LEU A 39 -3.57 18.76 -7.96
C LEU A 39 -3.61 17.89 -6.68
N ILE A 40 -3.64 18.53 -5.50
CA ILE A 40 -3.45 17.85 -4.22
C ILE A 40 -4.40 18.38 -3.14
N ALA A 41 -4.67 19.69 -3.10
CA ALA A 41 -5.44 20.30 -2.05
C ALA A 41 -6.94 19.96 -2.15
N HIS A 42 -7.61 19.90 -0.99
CA HIS A 42 -9.02 19.57 -0.86
C HIS A 42 -9.79 20.59 -0.05
N THR A 43 -11.07 20.80 -0.38
CA THR A 43 -11.94 21.80 0.24
C THR A 43 -12.22 21.55 1.72
N ASN A 44 -12.18 20.30 2.17
CA ASN A 44 -12.44 19.90 3.55
C ASN A 44 -11.20 19.96 4.47
N TRP A 45 -9.99 20.15 3.92
CA TRP A 45 -8.78 20.23 4.75
C TRP A 45 -8.81 21.31 5.84
N PRO A 46 -9.37 22.51 5.63
CA PRO A 46 -9.47 23.51 6.70
C PRO A 46 -10.19 22.99 7.95
N GLN A 47 -11.26 22.23 7.77
CA GLN A 47 -12.12 21.70 8.85
C GLN A 47 -11.56 20.42 9.49
N MET A 48 -10.72 19.65 8.76
CA MET A 48 -10.12 18.44 9.30
C MET A 48 -9.16 18.73 10.46
N ALA A 49 -9.21 17.94 11.50
CA ALA A 49 -8.31 18.12 12.64
C ALA A 49 -6.85 17.78 12.28
N MET A 50 -5.90 18.64 12.64
CA MET A 50 -4.46 18.45 12.37
C MET A 50 -3.94 17.08 12.87
N TRP A 51 -4.42 16.61 14.02
CA TRP A 51 -3.99 15.35 14.62
C TRP A 51 -4.20 14.15 13.69
N ARG A 52 -5.18 14.18 12.77
CA ARG A 52 -5.44 13.09 11.82
C ARG A 52 -4.21 12.84 10.94
N PHE A 53 -3.67 13.90 10.37
CA PHE A 53 -2.51 13.83 9.46
C PHE A 53 -1.24 13.42 10.21
N VAL A 54 -1.05 13.96 11.43
CA VAL A 54 0.06 13.57 12.30
C VAL A 54 -0.05 12.10 12.72
N ALA A 55 -1.24 11.64 13.09
CA ALA A 55 -1.47 10.24 13.46
C ALA A 55 -1.28 9.31 12.25
N SER A 56 -1.78 9.70 11.06
CA SER A 56 -1.58 8.95 9.82
C SER A 56 -0.09 8.75 9.52
N ALA A 57 0.70 9.82 9.52
CA ALA A 57 2.15 9.75 9.33
C ALA A 57 2.84 8.88 10.41
N THR A 58 2.40 8.99 11.65
CA THR A 58 2.95 8.21 12.77
C THR A 58 2.63 6.72 12.60
N LEU A 59 1.41 6.37 12.20
CA LEU A 59 1.02 4.98 11.94
C LEU A 59 1.84 4.37 10.80
N ALA A 60 2.10 5.14 9.74
CA ALA A 60 2.97 4.71 8.64
C ALA A 60 4.41 4.42 9.13
N LEU A 61 4.96 5.27 9.98
CA LEU A 61 6.29 5.05 10.59
C LEU A 61 6.32 3.81 11.49
N VAL A 62 5.28 3.59 12.29
CA VAL A 62 5.17 2.39 13.14
C VAL A 62 5.01 1.13 12.28
N ALA A 63 4.25 1.21 11.20
CA ALA A 63 4.04 0.11 10.26
C ALA A 63 5.32 -0.28 9.50
N LEU A 64 6.30 0.63 9.38
CA LEU A 64 7.55 0.40 8.65
C LEU A 64 8.25 -0.89 9.10
N LEU A 65 8.45 -1.09 10.41
CA LEU A 65 9.18 -2.25 10.92
C LEU A 65 8.49 -3.59 10.61
N PRO A 66 7.20 -3.81 10.94
CA PRO A 66 6.50 -5.04 10.59
C PRO A 66 6.46 -5.29 9.08
N VAL A 67 6.22 -4.25 8.26
CA VAL A 67 6.21 -4.37 6.80
C VAL A 67 7.61 -4.69 6.25
N PHE A 68 8.67 -4.08 6.78
CA PHE A 68 10.06 -4.39 6.43
C PHE A 68 10.39 -5.87 6.65
N PHE A 69 10.08 -6.42 7.81
CA PHE A 69 10.36 -7.83 8.10
C PHE A 69 9.55 -8.76 7.18
N ALA A 70 8.27 -8.46 6.92
CA ALA A 70 7.44 -9.26 6.03
C ALA A 70 7.91 -9.18 4.58
N SER A 71 8.30 -8.00 4.09
CA SER A 71 8.87 -7.81 2.75
C SER A 71 10.18 -8.56 2.57
N ASN A 72 11.09 -8.49 3.56
CA ASN A 72 12.33 -9.28 3.51
C ASN A 72 12.06 -10.78 3.49
N GLU A 73 11.07 -11.25 4.23
CA GLU A 73 10.67 -12.64 4.21
C GLU A 73 10.05 -13.04 2.87
N ALA A 74 9.20 -12.20 2.27
CA ALA A 74 8.66 -12.40 0.93
C ALA A 74 9.77 -12.51 -0.12
N ILE A 75 10.78 -11.62 -0.08
CA ILE A 75 11.97 -11.69 -0.93
C ILE A 75 12.73 -13.00 -0.70
N ARG A 76 12.92 -13.39 0.55
CA ARG A 76 13.66 -14.60 0.91
C ARG A 76 13.00 -15.87 0.37
N ILE A 77 11.68 -16.02 0.55
CA ILE A 77 10.95 -17.20 0.05
C ILE A 77 10.90 -17.21 -1.48
N THR A 78 10.69 -16.05 -2.10
CA THR A 78 10.66 -15.91 -3.55
C THR A 78 12.00 -16.34 -4.16
N ARG A 79 13.13 -15.82 -3.65
CA ARG A 79 14.48 -16.19 -4.15
C ARG A 79 14.82 -17.66 -3.96
N LYS A 80 14.24 -18.34 -2.98
CA LYS A 80 14.41 -19.78 -2.74
C LYS A 80 13.51 -20.68 -3.58
N ASN A 81 12.54 -20.10 -4.27
CA ASN A 81 11.59 -20.86 -5.07
C ASN A 81 12.25 -21.38 -6.37
N ALA A 82 12.77 -22.61 -6.35
CA ALA A 82 13.43 -23.23 -7.50
C ALA A 82 12.48 -23.37 -8.71
N ALA A 83 11.19 -23.61 -8.48
CA ALA A 83 10.20 -23.70 -9.55
C ALA A 83 9.99 -22.37 -10.27
N LEU A 84 10.18 -21.24 -9.58
CA LEU A 84 10.13 -19.91 -10.15
C LEU A 84 11.42 -19.60 -10.91
N TYR A 85 12.57 -19.81 -10.31
CA TYR A 85 13.88 -19.42 -10.86
C TYR A 85 14.44 -20.41 -11.89
N GLY A 86 13.79 -21.54 -12.12
CA GLY A 86 14.17 -22.52 -13.13
C GLY A 86 13.94 -22.09 -14.59
N THR A 87 13.27 -20.96 -14.84
CA THR A 87 13.01 -20.41 -16.18
C THR A 87 13.38 -18.93 -16.25
N LYS A 88 13.77 -18.45 -17.46
CA LYS A 88 14.08 -17.02 -17.68
C LYS A 88 12.90 -16.11 -17.28
N THR A 89 11.69 -16.46 -17.73
CA THR A 89 10.46 -15.69 -17.41
C THR A 89 10.14 -15.71 -15.92
N GLY A 90 10.28 -16.87 -15.28
CA GLY A 90 10.08 -16.98 -13.82
C GLY A 90 11.09 -16.16 -13.03
N LYS A 91 12.36 -16.16 -13.45
CA LYS A 91 13.41 -15.32 -12.85
C LYS A 91 13.12 -13.83 -12.98
N PHE A 92 12.64 -13.39 -14.17
CA PHE A 92 12.22 -11.99 -14.38
C PHE A 92 11.14 -11.59 -13.40
N TRP A 93 10.02 -12.32 -13.33
CA TRP A 93 8.91 -12.01 -12.43
C TRP A 93 9.27 -12.15 -10.95
N GLY A 94 10.09 -13.12 -10.58
CA GLY A 94 10.61 -13.25 -9.23
C GLY A 94 11.45 -12.04 -8.80
N ASN A 95 12.29 -11.53 -9.70
CA ASN A 95 13.08 -10.32 -9.43
C ASN A 95 12.21 -9.07 -9.37
N ALA A 96 11.20 -8.94 -10.25
CA ALA A 96 10.24 -7.83 -10.23
C ALA A 96 9.45 -7.80 -8.91
N PHE A 97 9.01 -8.96 -8.42
CA PHE A 97 8.35 -9.08 -7.11
C PHE A 97 9.28 -8.63 -5.97
N CYS A 98 10.53 -9.09 -5.98
CA CYS A 98 11.53 -8.70 -4.98
C CYS A 98 11.79 -7.18 -5.02
N LEU A 99 11.94 -6.60 -6.22
CA LEU A 99 12.14 -5.16 -6.39
C LEU A 99 10.95 -4.37 -5.83
N GLY A 100 9.73 -4.78 -6.16
CA GLY A 100 8.52 -4.13 -5.65
C GLY A 100 8.44 -4.14 -4.12
N HIS A 101 8.79 -5.24 -3.46
CA HIS A 101 8.87 -5.28 -1.99
C HIS A 101 9.96 -4.38 -1.41
N ILE A 102 11.10 -4.21 -2.09
CA ILE A 102 12.13 -3.25 -1.69
C ILE A 102 11.57 -1.84 -1.81
N LEU A 103 10.94 -1.51 -2.94
CA LEU A 103 10.38 -0.19 -3.18
C LEU A 103 9.23 0.14 -2.23
N LEU A 104 8.37 -0.82 -1.89
CA LEU A 104 7.33 -0.62 -0.86
C LEU A 104 7.93 -0.12 0.45
N VAL A 105 8.98 -0.76 0.93
CA VAL A 105 9.59 -0.42 2.22
C VAL A 105 10.40 0.88 2.16
N THR A 106 11.17 1.08 1.09
CA THR A 106 12.07 2.24 0.98
C THR A 106 11.34 3.49 0.52
N TYR A 107 10.27 3.32 -0.24
CA TYR A 107 9.63 4.39 -0.96
C TYR A 107 8.13 4.54 -0.63
N GLY A 108 7.34 3.46 -0.60
CA GLY A 108 5.89 3.53 -0.39
C GLY A 108 5.51 4.19 0.93
N ILE A 109 6.23 3.87 2.00
CA ILE A 109 6.01 4.48 3.33
C ILE A 109 6.45 5.95 3.33
N GLY A 110 7.56 6.28 2.68
CA GLY A 110 7.99 7.67 2.50
C GLY A 110 7.01 8.49 1.68
N PHE A 111 6.43 7.89 0.65
CA PHE A 111 5.38 8.49 -0.17
C PHE A 111 4.15 8.87 0.67
N HIS A 112 3.63 7.95 1.48
CA HIS A 112 2.50 8.22 2.37
C HIS A 112 2.79 9.36 3.36
N ILE A 113 4.00 9.40 3.95
CA ILE A 113 4.39 10.48 4.86
C ILE A 113 4.40 11.82 4.12
N ILE A 114 4.90 11.88 2.89
CA ILE A 114 4.88 13.10 2.08
C ILE A 114 3.43 13.54 1.79
N LEU A 115 2.53 12.61 1.50
CA LEU A 115 1.11 12.92 1.32
C LEU A 115 0.50 13.53 2.60
N CYS A 116 0.90 13.05 3.78
CA CYS A 116 0.47 13.65 5.06
C CYS A 116 1.02 15.06 5.29
N ILE A 117 2.19 15.37 4.74
CA ILE A 117 2.81 16.71 4.90
C ILE A 117 2.00 17.79 4.17
N TYR A 118 1.39 17.51 3.02
CA TYR A 118 0.65 18.50 2.26
C TYR A 118 -0.53 19.12 3.05
N PRO A 119 -1.46 18.35 3.62
CA PRO A 119 -2.52 18.94 4.45
C PRO A 119 -1.99 19.61 5.72
N MET A 120 -0.91 19.09 6.33
CA MET A 120 -0.27 19.77 7.47
C MET A 120 0.30 21.12 7.05
N PHE A 121 0.98 21.21 5.92
CA PHE A 121 1.53 22.44 5.36
C PHE A 121 0.41 23.43 5.02
N PHE A 122 -0.64 22.99 4.33
CA PHE A 122 -1.83 23.79 4.04
C PHE A 122 -2.41 24.42 5.33
N LYS A 123 -2.68 23.61 6.35
CA LYS A 123 -3.25 24.08 7.62
C LYS A 123 -2.32 25.04 8.36
N THR A 124 -1.02 24.86 8.24
CA THR A 124 -0.03 25.76 8.84
C THR A 124 -0.09 27.15 8.16
N LEU A 125 -0.22 27.21 6.84
CA LEU A 125 -0.37 28.48 6.10
C LEU A 125 -1.66 29.19 6.48
N VAL A 126 -2.79 28.48 6.53
CA VAL A 126 -4.08 29.05 6.96
C VAL A 126 -4.00 29.57 8.40
N ALA A 127 -3.38 28.81 9.30
CA ALA A 127 -3.18 29.25 10.69
C ALA A 127 -2.27 30.49 10.83
N ALA A 128 -1.35 30.68 9.87
CA ALA A 128 -0.50 31.88 9.79
C ALA A 128 -1.21 33.09 9.15
N GLY A 129 -2.50 32.96 8.81
CA GLY A 129 -3.32 34.06 8.26
C GLY A 129 -3.35 34.13 6.74
N THR A 130 -2.78 33.13 6.03
CA THR A 130 -2.92 33.02 4.57
C THR A 130 -4.35 32.56 4.24
N ASP A 131 -4.97 33.14 3.23
CA ASP A 131 -6.29 32.70 2.78
C ASP A 131 -6.24 31.26 2.20
N VAL A 132 -7.41 30.61 2.17
CA VAL A 132 -7.56 29.22 1.79
C VAL A 132 -7.07 28.96 0.36
N GLN A 133 -7.40 29.84 -0.60
CA GLN A 133 -7.03 29.64 -2.00
C GLN A 133 -5.53 29.78 -2.20
N THR A 134 -4.90 30.80 -1.65
CA THR A 134 -3.45 31.01 -1.71
C THR A 134 -2.71 29.84 -1.04
N SER A 135 -3.24 29.31 0.06
CA SER A 135 -2.68 28.13 0.73
C SER A 135 -2.78 26.88 -0.13
N ALA A 136 -3.90 26.68 -0.83
CA ALA A 136 -4.09 25.58 -1.77
C ALA A 136 -3.14 25.70 -2.96
N ASP A 137 -2.98 26.88 -3.53
CA ASP A 137 -2.07 27.13 -4.66
C ASP A 137 -0.61 26.86 -4.27
N ALA A 138 -0.19 27.24 -3.07
CA ALA A 138 1.15 26.97 -2.55
C ALA A 138 1.40 25.46 -2.40
N VAL A 139 0.44 24.71 -1.86
CA VAL A 139 0.51 23.25 -1.71
C VAL A 139 0.53 22.55 -3.07
N ASN A 140 -0.37 22.94 -3.98
CA ASN A 140 -0.42 22.39 -5.34
C ASN A 140 0.88 22.62 -6.11
N LYS A 141 1.44 23.84 -5.99
CA LYS A 141 2.74 24.18 -6.59
C LYS A 141 3.87 23.33 -6.01
N THR A 142 3.92 23.16 -4.69
CA THR A 142 4.91 22.32 -4.03
C THR A 142 4.75 20.86 -4.49
N GLY A 143 3.52 20.39 -4.52
CA GLY A 143 3.20 19.02 -4.98
C GLY A 143 3.57 18.79 -6.44
N SER A 144 3.38 19.77 -7.33
CA SER A 144 3.75 19.63 -8.74
C SER A 144 5.24 19.35 -8.96
N TYR A 145 6.11 19.72 -8.02
CA TYR A 145 7.55 19.43 -8.09
C TYR A 145 7.92 18.03 -7.62
N THR A 146 7.05 17.36 -6.88
CA THR A 146 7.36 16.10 -6.20
C THR A 146 6.46 14.94 -6.61
N ILE A 147 5.16 15.18 -6.88
CA ILE A 147 4.18 14.12 -7.08
C ILE A 147 4.48 13.28 -8.32
N VAL A 148 4.96 13.86 -9.41
CA VAL A 148 5.25 13.12 -10.66
C VAL A 148 6.35 12.09 -10.44
N GLN A 149 7.45 12.48 -9.81
CA GLN A 149 8.56 11.58 -9.51
C GLN A 149 8.12 10.49 -8.54
N LEU A 150 7.33 10.86 -7.55
CA LEU A 150 6.76 9.96 -6.58
C LEU A 150 5.84 8.93 -7.25
N MET A 151 4.94 9.36 -8.11
CA MET A 151 4.03 8.48 -8.84
C MET A 151 4.73 7.52 -9.79
N VAL A 152 5.81 7.95 -10.47
CA VAL A 152 6.57 7.07 -11.36
C VAL A 152 7.17 5.88 -10.61
N VAL A 153 7.84 6.13 -9.48
CA VAL A 153 8.43 5.05 -8.68
C VAL A 153 7.35 4.16 -8.05
N TYR A 154 6.26 4.77 -7.59
CA TYR A 154 5.10 4.06 -7.07
C TYR A 154 4.51 3.09 -8.10
N LEU A 155 4.24 3.54 -9.33
CA LEU A 155 3.76 2.70 -10.41
C LEU A 155 4.72 1.56 -10.76
N ILE A 156 6.04 1.78 -10.72
CA ILE A 156 7.04 0.72 -10.95
C ILE A 156 6.94 -0.33 -9.83
N CYS A 157 6.78 0.10 -8.58
CA CYS A 157 6.56 -0.79 -7.43
C CYS A 157 5.33 -1.66 -7.64
N ASP A 158 4.21 -1.04 -7.92
CA ASP A 158 2.91 -1.67 -8.01
C ASP A 158 2.81 -2.63 -9.19
N ILE A 159 3.17 -2.19 -10.39
CA ILE A 159 3.18 -3.03 -11.59
C ILE A 159 4.10 -4.23 -11.36
N GLY A 160 5.30 -4.00 -10.79
CA GLY A 160 6.25 -5.06 -10.48
C GLY A 160 5.68 -6.13 -9.56
N VAL A 161 5.03 -5.72 -8.46
CA VAL A 161 4.42 -6.66 -7.50
C VAL A 161 3.17 -7.31 -8.07
N TYR A 162 2.24 -6.53 -8.64
CA TYR A 162 0.93 -7.04 -9.05
C TYR A 162 1.05 -8.03 -10.22
N ALA A 163 1.77 -7.67 -11.27
CA ALA A 163 1.98 -8.55 -12.41
C ALA A 163 2.73 -9.82 -11.99
N SER A 164 3.73 -9.69 -11.10
CA SER A 164 4.47 -10.83 -10.57
C SER A 164 3.60 -11.75 -9.73
N TRP A 165 2.72 -11.18 -8.87
CA TRP A 165 1.78 -11.95 -8.06
C TRP A 165 0.85 -12.78 -8.93
N TYR A 166 0.20 -12.14 -9.93
CA TYR A 166 -0.65 -12.86 -10.89
C TYR A 166 0.10 -13.95 -11.64
N TYR A 167 1.31 -13.66 -12.13
CA TYR A 167 2.15 -14.65 -12.78
C TYR A 167 2.42 -15.86 -11.87
N MET A 168 2.83 -15.61 -10.63
CA MET A 168 3.17 -16.68 -9.68
C MET A 168 1.96 -17.56 -9.33
N ILE A 169 0.77 -16.99 -9.17
CA ILE A 169 -0.45 -17.74 -8.89
C ILE A 169 -0.91 -18.52 -10.12
N LEU A 170 -1.02 -17.87 -11.29
CA LEU A 170 -1.50 -18.48 -12.52
C LEU A 170 -0.57 -19.61 -13.02
N LYS A 171 0.73 -19.44 -12.82
CA LYS A 171 1.74 -20.48 -13.17
C LYS A 171 2.01 -21.48 -12.03
N LYS A 172 1.17 -21.48 -10.98
CA LYS A 172 1.28 -22.39 -9.82
C LYS A 172 2.67 -22.41 -9.19
N LYS A 173 3.34 -21.24 -9.14
CA LYS A 173 4.66 -21.08 -8.51
C LYS A 173 4.57 -20.91 -7.00
N LEU A 174 3.39 -20.66 -6.48
CA LEU A 174 3.06 -20.63 -5.06
C LEU A 174 2.03 -21.73 -4.76
N HIS A 175 2.10 -22.32 -3.56
CA HIS A 175 1.12 -23.31 -3.08
C HIS A 175 -0.17 -22.63 -2.61
N LEU A 176 -0.83 -21.93 -3.55
CA LEU A 176 -2.05 -21.15 -3.32
C LEU A 176 -3.08 -21.45 -4.42
N GLY A 177 -4.35 -21.43 -4.05
CA GLY A 177 -5.45 -21.53 -5.00
C GLY A 177 -5.66 -20.23 -5.78
N LYS A 178 -6.47 -20.30 -6.87
CA LYS A 178 -6.78 -19.14 -7.72
C LYS A 178 -7.43 -17.97 -6.97
N LEU A 179 -8.13 -18.23 -5.85
CA LEU A 179 -8.70 -17.16 -5.01
C LEU A 179 -7.63 -16.21 -4.47
N ALA A 180 -6.37 -16.63 -4.38
CA ALA A 180 -5.27 -15.76 -4.00
C ALA A 180 -4.99 -14.63 -5.01
N LEU A 181 -5.55 -14.69 -6.22
CA LEU A 181 -5.52 -13.56 -7.17
C LEU A 181 -6.24 -12.33 -6.58
N LEU A 182 -7.25 -12.54 -5.73
CA LEU A 182 -7.95 -11.45 -5.03
C LEU A 182 -7.14 -10.85 -3.87
N CYS A 183 -6.08 -11.53 -3.42
CA CYS A 183 -5.20 -11.10 -2.35
C CYS A 183 -4.05 -10.24 -2.90
N CYS A 184 -4.38 -9.17 -3.62
CA CYS A 184 -3.41 -8.29 -4.26
C CYS A 184 -3.97 -6.86 -4.29
N PRO A 185 -3.17 -5.82 -4.09
CA PRO A 185 -3.63 -4.44 -4.14
C PRO A 185 -4.37 -4.10 -5.44
N LEU A 186 -3.91 -4.55 -6.60
CA LEU A 186 -4.65 -4.33 -7.84
C LEU A 186 -6.09 -4.85 -7.79
N SER A 187 -6.31 -6.02 -7.19
CA SER A 187 -7.67 -6.58 -7.09
C SER A 187 -8.56 -5.76 -6.18
N THR A 188 -8.02 -5.25 -5.07
CA THR A 188 -8.77 -4.39 -4.14
C THR A 188 -9.05 -3.02 -4.75
N ILE A 189 -8.09 -2.43 -5.49
CA ILE A 189 -8.29 -1.20 -6.26
C ILE A 189 -9.36 -1.39 -7.36
N LEU A 190 -9.38 -2.52 -8.05
CA LEU A 190 -10.41 -2.81 -9.05
C LEU A 190 -11.81 -2.98 -8.41
N ILE A 191 -11.90 -3.41 -7.17
CA ILE A 191 -13.16 -3.46 -6.39
C ILE A 191 -13.53 -2.07 -5.87
N ASP A 192 -12.56 -1.24 -5.50
CA ASP A 192 -12.77 0.14 -5.07
C ASP A 192 -13.52 0.96 -6.12
N PHE A 193 -13.11 0.83 -7.39
CA PHE A 193 -13.67 1.63 -8.48
C PHE A 193 -15.20 1.58 -8.59
N PRO A 194 -15.88 0.40 -8.69
CA PRO A 194 -17.33 0.35 -8.72
C PRO A 194 -17.97 0.77 -7.38
N LEU A 195 -17.31 0.58 -6.24
CA LEU A 195 -17.83 1.00 -4.95
C LEU A 195 -17.87 2.54 -4.83
N LYS A 196 -16.86 3.24 -5.34
CA LYS A 196 -16.84 4.72 -5.40
C LYS A 196 -17.93 5.31 -6.28
N MET A 197 -18.47 4.54 -7.24
CA MET A 197 -19.59 4.96 -8.08
C MET A 197 -20.93 4.97 -7.32
N ILE A 198 -21.02 4.29 -6.18
CA ILE A 198 -22.21 4.32 -5.32
C ILE A 198 -22.28 5.71 -4.67
N PRO A 199 -23.41 6.45 -4.81
CA PRO A 199 -23.51 7.84 -4.35
C PRO A 199 -23.72 7.94 -2.81
N LEU A 200 -22.96 7.16 -2.05
CA LEU A 200 -22.93 7.18 -0.60
C LEU A 200 -21.52 7.53 -0.14
N GLN A 201 -21.39 8.58 0.64
CA GLN A 201 -20.09 9.04 1.17
C GLN A 201 -19.33 7.94 1.90
N PHE A 202 -20.05 7.07 2.61
CA PHE A 202 -19.46 5.92 3.29
C PHE A 202 -18.55 5.08 2.37
N PHE A 203 -18.99 4.78 1.13
CA PHE A 203 -18.15 3.98 0.23
C PHE A 203 -16.93 4.75 -0.24
N LYS A 204 -17.06 6.04 -0.52
CA LYS A 204 -15.92 6.90 -0.90
C LYS A 204 -14.86 6.92 0.19
N ASP A 205 -15.28 7.17 1.44
CA ASP A 205 -14.35 7.22 2.59
C ASP A 205 -13.82 5.83 2.98
N PHE A 206 -14.62 4.78 2.85
CA PHE A 206 -14.22 3.42 3.23
C PHE A 206 -13.15 2.85 2.30
N THR A 207 -13.26 3.11 1.01
CA THR A 207 -12.43 2.48 -0.02
C THR A 207 -11.06 3.13 -0.21
N VAL A 208 -10.79 4.30 0.37
CA VAL A 208 -9.48 4.99 0.28
C VAL A 208 -8.31 4.10 0.75
N ALA A 209 -8.57 3.15 1.63
CA ALA A 209 -7.57 2.24 2.19
C ALA A 209 -7.50 0.86 1.47
N PHE A 210 -8.16 0.70 0.31
CA PHE A 210 -8.26 -0.61 -0.35
C PHE A 210 -6.93 -1.11 -0.91
N GLU A 211 -6.01 -0.25 -1.22
CA GLU A 211 -4.66 -0.66 -1.59
C GLU A 211 -3.93 -1.33 -0.43
N SER A 212 -3.93 -0.68 0.74
CA SER A 212 -3.35 -1.24 1.96
C SER A 212 -4.05 -2.53 2.40
N LEU A 213 -5.37 -2.65 2.17
CA LEU A 213 -6.13 -3.88 2.35
C LEU A 213 -5.61 -5.01 1.44
N GLY A 214 -5.30 -4.70 0.19
CA GLY A 214 -4.73 -5.66 -0.75
C GLY A 214 -3.36 -6.18 -0.32
N TRP A 215 -2.50 -5.32 0.19
CA TRP A 215 -1.21 -5.69 0.78
C TRP A 215 -1.38 -6.56 2.03
N LEU A 216 -2.34 -6.23 2.90
CA LEU A 216 -2.70 -7.04 4.07
C LEU A 216 -3.08 -8.46 3.64
N PHE A 217 -3.98 -8.59 2.67
CA PHE A 217 -4.39 -9.89 2.15
C PHE A 217 -3.25 -10.66 1.47
N MET A 218 -2.34 -9.97 0.79
CA MET A 218 -1.16 -10.59 0.20
C MET A 218 -0.26 -11.22 1.28
N TYR A 219 0.01 -10.53 2.38
CA TYR A 219 0.79 -11.11 3.48
C TYR A 219 0.09 -12.29 4.15
N LEU A 220 -1.24 -12.23 4.33
CA LEU A 220 -2.02 -13.38 4.83
C LEU A 220 -1.95 -14.58 3.86
N ALA A 221 -2.02 -14.34 2.55
CA ALA A 221 -1.87 -15.38 1.54
C ALA A 221 -0.46 -15.98 1.55
N LEU A 222 0.60 -15.16 1.71
CA LEU A 222 1.98 -15.65 1.86
C LEU A 222 2.16 -16.48 3.14
N ALA A 223 1.52 -16.10 4.25
CA ALA A 223 1.51 -16.91 5.46
C ALA A 223 0.89 -18.30 5.21
N ARG A 224 -0.20 -18.35 4.43
CA ARG A 224 -0.84 -19.62 4.02
C ARG A 224 0.05 -20.42 3.08
N HIS A 225 0.69 -19.78 2.10
CA HIS A 225 1.64 -20.46 1.19
C HIS A 225 2.72 -21.23 1.96
N VAL A 226 3.36 -20.55 2.92
CA VAL A 226 4.41 -21.17 3.76
C VAL A 226 3.84 -22.31 4.63
N GLY A 227 2.58 -22.25 5.05
CA GLY A 227 1.89 -23.33 5.75
C GLY A 227 1.69 -24.56 4.85
N ASN A 228 1.14 -24.36 3.66
CA ASN A 228 0.84 -25.43 2.69
C ASN A 228 2.12 -26.14 2.19
N GLU A 229 3.21 -25.38 1.98
CA GLU A 229 4.50 -25.96 1.57
C GLU A 229 5.02 -26.99 2.57
N ARG A 230 4.76 -26.79 3.85
CA ARG A 230 5.13 -27.73 4.91
C ARG A 230 4.32 -29.03 4.85
N GLU A 231 3.01 -28.93 4.60
CA GLU A 231 2.14 -30.12 4.52
C GLU A 231 2.54 -31.03 3.36
N VAL A 232 2.92 -30.43 2.21
CA VAL A 232 3.39 -31.19 1.04
C VAL A 232 4.72 -31.90 1.28
N ILE A 233 5.62 -31.34 2.10
CA ILE A 233 6.93 -31.96 2.40
C ILE A 233 6.79 -33.09 3.44
N GLN A 234 5.73 -33.06 4.26
CA GLN A 234 5.50 -34.05 5.32
C GLN A 234 4.61 -35.23 4.88
N ALA A 235 3.95 -35.13 3.72
CA ALA A 235 3.15 -36.17 3.09
C ALA A 235 3.97 -37.00 2.11
#